data_5d5e6486ba2a2037937f78d227b548d1
#
_entry.id   5d5e6486ba2a2037937f78d227b548d1
#
_cell.length_a   1.000
_cell.length_b   1.000
_cell.length_c   1.000
_cell.angle_alpha   90.00
_cell.angle_beta   90.00
_cell.angle_gamma   90.00
#
_symmetry.space_group_name_H-M   'P 1'
#
loop_
_entity.id
_entity.type
_entity.pdbx_description
1 polymer ?
#
loop_
_entity_poly.entity_id
_entity_poly.type
_entity_poly.pdbx_seq_one_letter_code
_entity_poly.pdbx_strand_id
1 'polypeptide(L)'
;MVAIRGVAHFSIPVSDVARSMRFYTEVVGCRHLSTTPNGQMVFLDVAGTCLILVKRDAPINPVPDNHGGVHHAFAVAHGEYAAALEHLRAHGIEITFEEDRQGGVLNGPRVYFHDLDGTVLEFIDLTSYAGSPS
;
A
#
# COMPACT_ATOMS: atom_id res chain seq x y z
N MET A 1 -14.74 -14.13 -23.30
CA MET A 1 -13.72 -13.82 -22.28
C MET A 1 -13.43 -12.32 -22.30
N VAL A 2 -13.38 -11.72 -21.12
CA VAL A 2 -13.01 -10.31 -21.00
C VAL A 2 -11.49 -10.17 -21.04
N ALA A 3 -10.97 -9.23 -21.83
CA ALA A 3 -9.54 -8.94 -21.87
C ALA A 3 -9.19 -7.90 -20.81
N ILE A 4 -8.68 -8.36 -19.66
CA ILE A 4 -8.28 -7.50 -18.57
C ILE A 4 -6.89 -6.93 -18.86
N ARG A 5 -6.73 -5.62 -18.64
CA ARG A 5 -5.47 -4.92 -18.88
C ARG A 5 -4.71 -4.55 -17.62
N GLY A 6 -5.32 -4.72 -16.47
CA GLY A 6 -4.71 -4.42 -15.18
C GLY A 6 -5.72 -3.96 -14.16
N VAL A 7 -5.22 -3.45 -13.05
CA VAL A 7 -6.02 -2.82 -12.01
C VAL A 7 -6.13 -1.33 -12.33
N ALA A 8 -7.36 -0.83 -12.53
CA ALA A 8 -7.59 0.58 -12.84
C ALA A 8 -7.41 1.45 -11.60
N HIS A 9 -8.05 1.06 -10.51
CA HIS A 9 -7.93 1.74 -9.22
C HIS A 9 -8.38 0.80 -8.10
N PHE A 10 -8.03 1.19 -6.89
CA PHE A 10 -8.55 0.55 -5.67
C PHE A 10 -8.79 1.63 -4.61
N SER A 11 -9.65 1.33 -3.65
CA SER A 11 -10.07 2.28 -2.63
C SER A 11 -9.75 1.76 -1.25
N ILE A 12 -9.36 2.67 -0.35
CA ILE A 12 -9.13 2.37 1.06
C ILE A 12 -10.00 3.31 1.89
N PRO A 13 -10.86 2.77 2.79
CA PRO A 13 -11.64 3.61 3.68
C PRO A 13 -10.75 4.20 4.77
N VAL A 14 -10.94 5.47 5.08
CA VAL A 14 -10.16 6.18 6.10
C VAL A 14 -11.09 7.05 6.95
N SER A 15 -10.71 7.29 8.21
CA SER A 15 -11.51 8.08 9.12
C SER A 15 -11.26 9.58 8.98
N ASP A 16 -10.06 9.98 8.60
CA ASP A 16 -9.65 11.37 8.40
C ASP A 16 -8.89 11.48 7.08
N VAL A 17 -9.57 12.00 6.05
CA VAL A 17 -9.04 12.01 4.69
C VAL A 17 -7.77 12.87 4.58
N ALA A 18 -7.75 14.05 5.20
CA ALA A 18 -6.60 14.95 5.12
C ALA A 18 -5.38 14.35 5.81
N ARG A 19 -5.56 13.74 6.98
CA ARG A 19 -4.49 13.08 7.72
C ARG A 19 -3.96 11.86 6.97
N SER A 20 -4.85 11.05 6.43
CA SER A 20 -4.48 9.87 5.66
C SER A 20 -3.81 10.24 4.34
N MET A 21 -4.24 11.32 3.69
CA MET A 21 -3.57 11.82 2.49
C MET A 21 -2.10 12.16 2.77
N ARG A 22 -1.81 12.80 3.91
CA ARG A 22 -0.43 13.08 4.30
C ARG A 22 0.36 11.79 4.55
N PHE A 23 -0.25 10.81 5.22
CA PHE A 23 0.38 9.51 5.44
C PHE A 23 0.73 8.81 4.12
N TYR A 24 -0.23 8.73 3.21
CA TYR A 24 -0.02 8.03 1.93
C TYR A 24 0.95 8.78 1.00
N THR A 25 1.06 10.09 1.11
CA THR A 25 2.06 10.85 0.33
C THR A 25 3.44 10.83 0.97
N GLU A 26 3.53 11.03 2.27
CA GLU A 26 4.81 11.17 2.97
C GLU A 26 5.45 9.83 3.37
N VAL A 27 4.63 8.86 3.80
CA VAL A 27 5.12 7.55 4.24
C VAL A 27 5.12 6.54 3.10
N VAL A 28 4.01 6.40 2.39
CA VAL A 28 3.88 5.39 1.32
C VAL A 28 4.55 5.85 0.02
N GLY A 29 4.51 7.15 -0.26
CA GLY A 29 5.15 7.70 -1.45
C GLY A 29 4.21 7.89 -2.63
N CYS A 30 2.90 7.93 -2.38
CA CYS A 30 1.90 8.23 -3.40
C CYS A 30 1.96 9.72 -3.79
N ARG A 31 1.49 10.05 -4.99
CA ARG A 31 1.41 11.42 -5.47
C ARG A 31 -0.04 11.90 -5.44
N HIS A 32 -0.30 13.03 -4.81
CA HIS A 32 -1.65 13.61 -4.78
C HIS A 32 -2.07 14.10 -6.16
N LEU A 33 -3.28 13.68 -6.59
CA LEU A 33 -3.86 14.11 -7.86
C LEU A 33 -4.98 15.13 -7.65
N SER A 34 -5.95 14.80 -6.79
CA SER A 34 -7.13 15.61 -6.61
C SER A 34 -7.84 15.29 -5.30
N THR A 35 -8.55 16.26 -4.77
CA THR A 35 -9.45 16.09 -3.62
C THR A 35 -10.82 16.59 -4.05
N THR A 36 -11.88 15.85 -3.73
CA THR A 36 -13.24 16.28 -4.06
C THR A 36 -13.60 17.57 -3.30
N PRO A 37 -14.50 18.42 -3.87
CA PRO A 37 -14.88 19.68 -3.21
C PRO A 37 -15.39 19.51 -1.79
N ASN A 38 -16.09 18.41 -1.49
CA ASN A 38 -16.59 18.13 -0.15
C ASN A 38 -15.53 17.52 0.78
N GLY A 39 -14.30 17.27 0.29
CA GLY A 39 -13.22 16.71 1.09
C GLY A 39 -13.39 15.24 1.46
N GLN A 40 -14.36 14.53 0.88
CA GLN A 40 -14.67 13.15 1.28
C GLN A 40 -13.85 12.10 0.53
N MET A 41 -13.22 12.48 -0.57
CA MET A 41 -12.40 11.57 -1.38
C MET A 41 -11.12 12.26 -1.83
N VAL A 42 -10.02 11.50 -1.80
CA VAL A 42 -8.72 11.93 -2.33
C VAL A 42 -8.25 10.90 -3.34
N PHE A 43 -7.80 11.40 -4.48
CA PHE A 43 -7.24 10.58 -5.56
C PHE A 43 -5.73 10.71 -5.54
N LEU A 44 -5.05 9.57 -5.44
CA LEU A 44 -3.60 9.48 -5.39
C LEU A 44 -3.10 8.63 -6.55
N ASP A 45 -1.91 8.92 -7.05
CA ASP A 45 -1.24 8.10 -8.04
C ASP A 45 -0.18 7.24 -7.37
N VAL A 46 -0.21 5.95 -7.68
CA VAL A 46 0.77 4.97 -7.22
C VAL A 46 1.43 4.38 -8.47
N ALA A 47 2.46 5.07 -8.97
CA ALA A 47 3.22 4.63 -10.15
C ALA A 47 2.32 4.21 -11.32
N GLY A 48 1.26 4.97 -11.59
CA GLY A 48 0.35 4.74 -12.71
C GLY A 48 -0.96 4.04 -12.37
N THR A 49 -1.15 3.61 -11.11
CA THR A 49 -2.43 3.06 -10.64
C THR A 49 -3.05 4.03 -9.63
N CYS A 50 -4.34 4.27 -9.75
CA CYS A 50 -5.03 5.21 -8.86
C CYS A 50 -5.42 4.53 -7.54
N LEU A 51 -5.08 5.17 -6.44
CA LEU A 51 -5.55 4.83 -5.10
C LEU A 51 -6.52 5.91 -4.64
N ILE A 52 -7.71 5.53 -4.21
CA ILE A 52 -8.72 6.46 -3.73
C ILE A 52 -8.88 6.29 -2.21
N LEU A 53 -8.68 7.36 -1.46
CA LEU A 53 -9.02 7.39 -0.05
C LEU A 53 -10.45 7.89 0.08
N VAL A 54 -11.29 7.13 0.78
CA VAL A 54 -12.71 7.43 0.92
C VAL A 54 -13.06 7.56 2.40
N LYS A 55 -13.68 8.69 2.76
CA LYS A 55 -14.10 8.94 4.15
C LYS A 55 -15.13 7.89 4.58
N ARG A 56 -14.88 7.27 5.72
CA ARG A 56 -15.81 6.35 6.40
C ARG A 56 -15.76 6.62 7.90
N ASP A 57 -16.93 6.55 8.54
CA ASP A 57 -16.99 6.67 10.01
C ASP A 57 -16.49 5.39 10.68
N ALA A 58 -16.68 4.27 10.01
CA ALA A 58 -16.21 2.96 10.45
C ALA A 58 -15.40 2.31 9.33
N PRO A 59 -14.11 2.64 9.20
CA PRO A 59 -13.24 2.01 8.20
C PRO A 59 -13.18 0.50 8.38
N ILE A 60 -12.95 -0.21 7.28
CA ILE A 60 -12.70 -1.65 7.36
C ILE A 60 -11.36 -1.83 8.07
N ASN A 61 -11.43 -2.46 9.24
CA ASN A 61 -10.24 -2.76 10.01
C ASN A 61 -10.04 -4.28 10.00
N PRO A 62 -9.17 -4.80 9.14
CA PRO A 62 -8.88 -6.22 9.14
C PRO A 62 -8.25 -6.63 10.46
N VAL A 63 -8.26 -7.93 10.76
CA VAL A 63 -7.65 -8.46 11.99
C VAL A 63 -6.21 -8.00 12.05
N PRO A 64 -5.78 -7.31 13.13
CA PRO A 64 -4.49 -6.64 13.19
C PRO A 64 -3.28 -7.50 12.85
N ASP A 65 -3.29 -8.77 13.22
CA ASP A 65 -2.15 -9.67 13.02
C ASP A 65 -2.32 -10.57 11.80
N ASN A 66 -3.32 -10.31 10.96
CA ASN A 66 -3.60 -11.14 9.81
C ASN A 66 -2.95 -10.58 8.54
N HIS A 67 -1.69 -10.94 8.31
CA HIS A 67 -0.96 -10.53 7.11
C HIS A 67 -1.52 -11.14 5.82
N GLY A 68 -2.22 -12.27 5.93
CA GLY A 68 -2.83 -12.96 4.81
C GLY A 68 -4.26 -12.52 4.50
N GLY A 69 -4.82 -11.57 5.26
CA GLY A 69 -6.16 -11.04 5.02
C GLY A 69 -6.16 -9.90 4.00
N VAL A 70 -7.09 -8.96 4.16
CA VAL A 70 -7.15 -7.80 3.29
C VAL A 70 -5.93 -6.93 3.52
N HIS A 71 -5.09 -6.80 2.50
CA HIS A 71 -3.91 -5.95 2.55
C HIS A 71 -3.55 -5.46 1.15
N HIS A 72 -2.75 -4.41 1.10
CA HIS A 72 -2.31 -3.82 -0.17
C HIS A 72 -0.79 -3.75 -0.17
N ALA A 73 -0.18 -4.30 -1.23
CA ALA A 73 1.27 -4.34 -1.39
C ALA A 73 1.71 -3.33 -2.44
N PHE A 74 2.76 -2.59 -2.11
CA PHE A 74 3.39 -1.63 -3.02
C PHE A 74 4.79 -2.13 -3.33
N ALA A 75 5.11 -2.24 -4.61
CA ALA A 75 6.44 -2.64 -5.03
C ALA A 75 7.39 -1.44 -4.92
N VAL A 76 8.49 -1.62 -4.20
CA VAL A 76 9.58 -0.65 -4.20
C VAL A 76 10.58 -0.98 -5.31
N ALA A 77 11.39 -0.01 -5.72
CA ALA A 77 12.40 -0.24 -6.74
C ALA A 77 13.39 -1.31 -6.28
N HIS A 78 13.92 -2.08 -7.23
CA HIS A 78 14.92 -3.11 -6.94
C HIS A 78 16.13 -2.53 -6.21
N GLY A 79 16.51 -3.20 -5.12
CA GLY A 79 17.63 -2.77 -4.29
C GLY A 79 17.26 -1.70 -3.25
N GLU A 80 16.01 -1.23 -3.21
CA GLU A 80 15.58 -0.15 -2.32
C GLU A 80 14.84 -0.64 -1.07
N TYR A 81 14.81 -1.94 -0.82
CA TYR A 81 14.10 -2.47 0.35
C TYR A 81 14.66 -1.93 1.67
N ALA A 82 15.97 -1.93 1.82
CA ALA A 82 16.62 -1.43 3.04
C ALA A 82 16.30 0.05 3.28
N ALA A 83 16.29 0.85 2.20
CA ALA A 83 15.95 2.27 2.29
C ALA A 83 14.46 2.47 2.65
N ALA A 84 13.57 1.64 2.12
CA ALA A 84 12.15 1.67 2.47
C ALA A 84 11.92 1.34 3.95
N LEU A 85 12.64 0.35 4.46
CA LEU A 85 12.58 -0.05 5.87
C LEU A 85 13.06 1.09 6.79
N GLU A 86 14.18 1.70 6.45
CA GLU A 86 14.71 2.87 7.17
C GLU A 86 13.72 4.04 7.16
N HIS A 87 13.09 4.27 6.02
CA HIS A 87 12.08 5.32 5.84
C HIS A 87 10.88 5.11 6.78
N LEU A 88 10.37 3.88 6.87
CA LEU A 88 9.30 3.54 7.81
C LEU A 88 9.72 3.82 9.26
N ARG A 89 10.92 3.39 9.63
CA ARG A 89 11.45 3.61 10.98
C ARG A 89 11.63 5.09 11.28
N ALA A 90 12.12 5.86 10.32
CA ALA A 90 12.30 7.31 10.47
C ALA A 90 10.98 8.04 10.70
N HIS A 91 9.87 7.50 10.21
CA HIS A 91 8.54 8.04 10.42
C HIS A 91 7.82 7.44 11.64
N GLY A 92 8.53 6.64 12.46
CA GLY A 92 7.95 6.03 13.64
C GLY A 92 6.92 4.95 13.36
N ILE A 93 6.96 4.36 12.18
CA ILE A 93 6.00 3.32 11.78
C ILE A 93 6.42 1.98 12.37
N GLU A 94 5.49 1.33 13.07
CA GLU A 94 5.72 -0.01 13.62
C GLU A 94 5.76 -1.04 12.49
N ILE A 95 6.80 -1.85 12.48
CA ILE A 95 6.94 -2.97 11.55
C ILE A 95 6.32 -4.19 12.21
N THR A 96 5.27 -4.75 11.59
CA THR A 96 4.52 -5.85 12.17
C THR A 96 5.05 -7.22 11.73
N PHE A 97 5.68 -7.30 10.56
CA PHE A 97 6.21 -8.55 10.05
C PHE A 97 7.20 -8.28 8.92
N GLU A 98 8.22 -9.12 8.81
CA GLU A 98 9.16 -9.13 7.69
C GLU A 98 9.42 -10.56 7.25
N GLU A 99 9.60 -10.77 5.95
CA GLU A 99 10.12 -12.03 5.41
C GLU A 99 10.79 -11.77 4.06
N ASP A 100 11.60 -12.75 3.63
CA ASP A 100 12.14 -12.78 2.28
C ASP A 100 11.69 -14.09 1.64
N ARG A 101 10.57 -14.06 0.94
CA ARG A 101 9.99 -15.26 0.34
C ARG A 101 10.73 -15.61 -0.94
N GLN A 102 11.06 -16.91 -1.07
CA GLN A 102 11.69 -17.47 -2.24
C GLN A 102 10.89 -18.69 -2.70
N GLY A 103 10.93 -18.98 -3.99
CA GLY A 103 10.28 -20.16 -4.56
C GLY A 103 8.76 -20.11 -4.62
N GLY A 104 8.16 -18.95 -4.41
CA GLY A 104 6.71 -18.74 -4.49
C GLY A 104 6.30 -18.03 -5.77
N VAL A 105 5.07 -17.57 -5.79
CA VAL A 105 4.52 -16.77 -6.91
C VAL A 105 5.07 -15.35 -6.87
N LEU A 106 5.16 -14.77 -5.69
CA LEU A 106 5.66 -13.42 -5.44
C LEU A 106 6.87 -13.55 -4.52
N ASN A 107 8.05 -13.21 -4.99
CA ASN A 107 9.28 -13.42 -4.25
C ASN A 107 9.99 -12.11 -3.95
N GLY A 108 10.77 -12.10 -2.89
CA GLY A 108 11.59 -10.99 -2.47
C GLY A 108 11.31 -10.53 -1.05
N PRO A 109 12.17 -9.65 -0.52
CA PRO A 109 12.02 -9.13 0.82
C PRO A 109 10.80 -8.21 0.91
N ARG A 110 10.04 -8.35 1.99
CA ARG A 110 8.83 -7.60 2.23
C ARG A 110 8.65 -7.26 3.69
N VAL A 111 7.98 -6.15 3.93
CA VAL A 111 7.68 -5.65 5.27
C VAL A 111 6.21 -5.25 5.33
N TYR A 112 5.56 -5.59 6.45
CA TYR A 112 4.16 -5.26 6.71
C TYR A 112 4.07 -4.19 7.78
N PHE A 113 3.14 -3.27 7.61
CA PHE A 113 2.85 -2.19 8.54
C PHE A 113 1.38 -1.79 8.41
N HIS A 114 0.91 -0.88 9.24
CA HIS A 114 -0.47 -0.41 9.19
C HIS A 114 -0.53 1.05 8.80
N ASP A 115 -1.62 1.44 8.11
CA ASP A 115 -1.95 2.85 7.98
C ASP A 115 -2.58 3.37 9.28
N LEU A 116 -3.04 4.62 9.29
CA LEU A 116 -3.56 5.26 10.49
C LEU A 116 -4.89 4.68 10.98
N ASP A 117 -5.59 3.92 10.13
CA ASP A 117 -6.85 3.27 10.46
C ASP A 117 -6.72 1.76 10.62
N GLY A 118 -5.50 1.23 10.63
CA GLY A 118 -5.25 -0.19 10.83
C GLY A 118 -5.30 -1.03 9.56
N THR A 119 -5.43 -0.43 8.38
CA THR A 119 -5.34 -1.16 7.13
C THR A 119 -3.92 -1.70 6.95
N VAL A 120 -3.81 -3.00 6.65
CA VAL A 120 -2.53 -3.66 6.47
C VAL A 120 -1.92 -3.28 5.13
N LEU A 121 -0.70 -2.77 5.18
CA LEU A 121 0.07 -2.40 4.00
C LEU A 121 1.37 -3.19 3.96
N GLU A 122 1.92 -3.31 2.76
CA GLU A 122 3.17 -4.03 2.53
C GLU A 122 4.05 -3.24 1.57
N PHE A 123 5.36 -3.18 1.87
CA PHE A 123 6.37 -2.86 0.87
C PHE A 123 7.10 -4.13 0.48
N ILE A 124 7.30 -4.35 -0.81
CA ILE A 124 8.01 -5.51 -1.33
C ILE A 124 9.00 -5.08 -2.42
N ASP A 125 10.23 -5.58 -2.31
CA ASP A 125 11.13 -5.60 -3.47
C ASP A 125 10.84 -6.90 -4.22
N LEU A 126 10.00 -6.79 -5.26
CA LEU A 126 9.53 -7.94 -6.03
C LEU A 126 10.66 -8.43 -6.93
N THR A 127 11.43 -9.39 -6.44
CA THR A 127 12.60 -9.93 -7.18
C THR A 127 12.19 -10.87 -8.31
N SER A 128 11.06 -11.57 -8.17
CA SER A 128 10.46 -12.35 -9.24
C SER A 128 8.96 -12.53 -9.04
N TYR A 129 8.26 -12.66 -10.13
CA TYR A 129 6.82 -12.88 -10.17
C TYR A 129 6.50 -13.94 -11.21
N ALA A 130 5.88 -15.06 -10.79
CA ALA A 130 5.59 -16.19 -11.66
C ALA A 130 4.62 -15.86 -12.80
N GLY A 131 3.80 -14.80 -12.64
CA GLY A 131 2.89 -14.34 -13.68
C GLY A 131 3.52 -13.44 -14.74
N SER A 132 4.76 -12.99 -14.54
CA SER A 132 5.45 -12.16 -15.54
C SER A 132 5.88 -13.00 -16.73
N PRO A 133 5.69 -12.51 -17.96
CA PRO A 133 6.28 -13.17 -19.12
C PRO A 133 7.79 -13.13 -19.02
N SER A 134 8.41 -14.26 -19.30
CA SER A 134 9.87 -14.44 -19.27
C SER A 134 10.52 -13.82 -20.52
#